data_979858eb73c242ee5529455d1837047d
#
_entry.id   979858eb73c242ee5529455d1837047d
#
_cell.length_a   1.000
_cell.length_b   1.000
_cell.length_c   1.000
_cell.angle_alpha   90.00
_cell.angle_beta   90.00
_cell.angle_gamma   90.00
#
_symmetry.space_group_name_H-M   'P 1'
#
loop_
_entity.id
_entity.type
_entity.pdbx_description
1 polymer ?
#
loop_
_entity_poly.entity_id
_entity_poly.type
_entity_poly.pdbx_seq_one_letter_code
_entity_poly.pdbx_strand_id
1 'polypeptide(L)'
;MITEGAVTSADGTRIGYRRLGSGPALVFVHGSVSTHTDWMRVAKLLAPRYTCYAMDRRGRARSGNGRSPYLLEREYEDVAAVMAEAGPVAALIGHSYGAICALGAALRHPVPRLVVYEPPLPTGGPIAGEFLDPYRRAISEGDLDLALEIGLSRFTRLPAEAILAIRVSKAWPRLRTLAASWIRELEAMDTLDPSVDRYAALDCPVLMLVGSRSPEHPLRDASRALAAVLPGARVETIEGQGHMATRNAPEQVARLIESFLNT
;
A
#
# COMPACT_ATOMS: atom_id res chain seq x y z
N MET A 1 -4.80 -0.45 24.08
CA MET A 1 -3.46 -1.12 24.15
C MET A 1 -3.09 -1.56 22.75
N ILE A 2 -1.80 -1.49 22.36
CA ILE A 2 -1.31 -2.03 21.08
C ILE A 2 -0.74 -3.42 21.36
N THR A 3 -1.23 -4.42 20.63
CA THR A 3 -0.74 -5.80 20.72
C THR A 3 -0.05 -6.19 19.41
N GLU A 4 0.78 -7.20 19.46
CA GLU A 4 1.48 -7.79 18.33
C GLU A 4 0.93 -9.19 18.09
N GLY A 5 0.73 -9.53 16.82
CA GLY A 5 0.32 -10.86 16.42
C GLY A 5 0.97 -11.28 15.12
N ALA A 6 0.71 -12.51 14.74
CA ALA A 6 1.12 -13.05 13.45
C ALA A 6 0.22 -14.20 13.03
N VAL A 7 0.08 -14.37 11.72
CA VAL A 7 -0.60 -15.50 11.08
C VAL A 7 0.34 -16.22 10.14
N THR A 8 -0.03 -17.43 9.75
CA THR A 8 0.66 -18.19 8.71
C THR A 8 -0.11 -18.06 7.40
N SER A 9 0.55 -17.56 6.37
CA SER A 9 0.01 -17.47 5.01
C SER A 9 -0.07 -18.85 4.34
N ALA A 10 -0.75 -18.93 3.20
CA ALA A 10 -0.99 -20.19 2.48
C ALA A 10 0.31 -20.92 2.10
N ASP A 11 1.41 -20.21 1.86
CA ASP A 11 2.72 -20.78 1.54
C ASP A 11 3.59 -21.09 2.77
N GLY A 12 3.03 -20.97 3.98
CA GLY A 12 3.75 -21.15 5.25
C GLY A 12 4.50 -19.90 5.74
N THR A 13 4.45 -18.79 5.00
CA THR A 13 5.11 -17.54 5.42
C THR A 13 4.41 -16.94 6.64
N ARG A 14 5.20 -16.57 7.65
CA ARG A 14 4.69 -15.85 8.82
C ARG A 14 4.44 -14.40 8.47
N ILE A 15 3.23 -13.89 8.70
CA ILE A 15 2.81 -12.51 8.47
C ILE A 15 2.47 -11.85 9.80
N GLY A 16 3.27 -10.84 10.16
CA GLY A 16 3.11 -10.09 11.40
C GLY A 16 2.13 -8.92 11.25
N TYR A 17 1.51 -8.52 12.34
CA TYR A 17 0.64 -7.34 12.39
C TYR A 17 0.68 -6.66 13.76
N ARG A 18 0.24 -5.41 13.79
CA ARG A 18 -0.13 -4.68 15.01
C ARG A 18 -1.64 -4.60 15.09
N ARG A 19 -2.18 -4.89 16.28
CA ARG A 19 -3.61 -4.76 16.56
C ARG A 19 -3.84 -3.74 17.65
N LEU A 20 -4.84 -2.87 17.46
CA LEU A 20 -5.25 -1.87 18.46
C LEU A 20 -6.73 -1.54 18.31
N GLY A 21 -7.33 -1.07 19.41
CA GLY A 21 -8.73 -0.68 19.45
C GLY A 21 -9.67 -1.85 19.73
N SER A 22 -10.97 -1.57 19.57
CA SER A 22 -12.09 -2.51 19.76
C SER A 22 -13.26 -2.11 18.85
N GLY A 23 -14.06 -3.09 18.43
CA GLY A 23 -15.17 -2.91 17.48
C GLY A 23 -14.92 -3.63 16.17
N PRO A 24 -15.64 -3.30 15.07
CA PRO A 24 -15.50 -3.93 13.77
C PRO A 24 -14.05 -3.86 13.25
N ALA A 25 -13.59 -4.94 12.61
CA ALA A 25 -12.20 -5.04 12.21
C ALA A 25 -11.89 -4.25 10.91
N LEU A 26 -10.78 -3.55 10.91
CA LEU A 26 -10.17 -2.92 9.74
C LEU A 26 -8.79 -3.52 9.49
N VAL A 27 -8.51 -3.94 8.25
CA VAL A 27 -7.20 -4.45 7.86
C VAL A 27 -6.50 -3.43 6.99
N PHE A 28 -5.27 -3.04 7.39
CA PHE A 28 -4.47 -2.03 6.71
C PHE A 28 -3.23 -2.64 6.05
N VAL A 29 -3.05 -2.37 4.76
CA VAL A 29 -1.95 -2.85 3.93
C VAL A 29 -1.09 -1.68 3.49
N HIS A 30 0.17 -1.65 3.92
CA HIS A 30 1.11 -0.56 3.61
C HIS A 30 1.74 -0.68 2.21
N GLY A 31 2.28 0.42 1.70
CA GLY A 31 2.94 0.49 0.39
C GLY A 31 4.38 -0.05 0.36
N SER A 32 5.08 0.23 -0.75
CA SER A 32 6.50 -0.06 -0.91
C SER A 32 7.36 0.72 0.09
N VAL A 33 8.56 0.22 0.38
CA VAL A 33 9.56 0.87 1.26
C VAL A 33 8.95 1.31 2.61
N SER A 34 8.02 0.51 3.13
CA SER A 34 7.23 0.80 4.31
C SER A 34 7.01 -0.42 5.21
N THR A 35 6.31 -0.23 6.31
CA THR A 35 5.85 -1.25 7.27
C THR A 35 4.51 -0.81 7.86
N HIS A 36 3.91 -1.60 8.77
CA HIS A 36 2.72 -1.21 9.53
C HIS A 36 2.77 0.25 10.06
N THR A 37 3.96 0.81 10.29
CA THR A 37 4.11 2.15 10.88
C THR A 37 3.47 3.27 10.07
N ASP A 38 3.30 3.12 8.76
CA ASP A 38 2.66 4.13 7.91
C ASP A 38 1.18 4.32 8.24
N TRP A 39 0.53 3.26 8.70
CA TRP A 39 -0.87 3.32 9.07
C TRP A 39 -1.12 3.60 10.55
N MET A 40 -0.09 3.52 11.41
CA MET A 40 -0.29 3.58 12.86
C MET A 40 -0.90 4.88 13.37
N ARG A 41 -0.66 6.03 12.70
CA ARG A 41 -1.29 7.30 13.09
C ARG A 41 -2.79 7.30 12.77
N VAL A 42 -3.14 6.85 11.57
CA VAL A 42 -4.54 6.70 11.13
C VAL A 42 -5.26 5.64 12.00
N ALA A 43 -4.62 4.48 12.21
CA ALA A 43 -5.19 3.42 13.03
C ALA A 43 -5.47 3.85 14.47
N LYS A 44 -4.60 4.68 15.09
CA LYS A 44 -4.85 5.24 16.42
C LYS A 44 -6.07 6.15 16.47
N LEU A 45 -6.34 6.91 15.42
CA LEU A 45 -7.51 7.78 15.32
C LEU A 45 -8.80 6.98 15.16
N LEU A 46 -8.76 5.84 14.48
CA LEU A 46 -9.91 4.96 14.27
C LEU A 46 -10.12 3.95 15.40
N ALA A 47 -9.10 3.67 16.20
CA ALA A 47 -9.10 2.67 17.28
C ALA A 47 -10.19 2.86 18.37
N PRO A 48 -10.72 4.07 18.65
CA PRO A 48 -11.83 4.22 19.58
C PRO A 48 -13.13 3.51 19.14
N ARG A 49 -13.29 3.26 17.82
CA ARG A 49 -14.51 2.68 17.24
C ARG A 49 -14.27 1.39 16.46
N TYR A 50 -13.01 1.06 16.13
CA TYR A 50 -12.65 -0.06 15.28
C TYR A 50 -11.48 -0.85 15.88
N THR A 51 -11.44 -2.14 15.57
CA THR A 51 -10.24 -2.95 15.79
C THR A 51 -9.36 -2.87 14.54
N CYS A 52 -8.22 -2.22 14.65
CA CYS A 52 -7.31 -1.97 13.53
C CYS A 52 -6.19 -3.01 13.50
N TYR A 53 -6.05 -3.73 12.38
CA TYR A 53 -4.97 -4.66 12.09
C TYR A 53 -4.05 -4.02 11.05
N ALA A 54 -2.93 -3.47 11.48
CA ALA A 54 -1.90 -2.92 10.58
C ALA A 54 -0.86 -4.01 10.31
N MET A 55 -0.96 -4.67 9.14
CA MET A 55 -0.06 -5.77 8.79
C MET A 55 1.32 -5.27 8.36
N ASP A 56 2.32 -6.12 8.53
CA ASP A 56 3.60 -6.03 7.84
C ASP A 56 3.56 -6.97 6.64
N ARG A 57 3.70 -6.44 5.44
CA ARG A 57 3.74 -7.27 4.22
C ARG A 57 4.98 -8.18 4.25
N ARG A 58 4.96 -9.27 3.46
CA ARG A 58 6.09 -10.21 3.38
C ARG A 58 7.43 -9.50 3.11
N GLY A 59 8.47 -9.91 3.81
CA GLY A 59 9.80 -9.29 3.77
C GLY A 59 9.89 -7.95 4.48
N ARG A 60 8.90 -7.57 5.29
CA ARG A 60 8.88 -6.33 6.06
C ARG A 60 8.77 -6.61 7.56
N ALA A 61 9.52 -5.84 8.34
CA ALA A 61 9.49 -5.82 9.80
C ALA A 61 9.38 -7.22 10.45
N ARG A 62 8.16 -7.62 10.87
CA ARG A 62 7.92 -8.87 11.59
C ARG A 62 7.49 -10.03 10.69
N SER A 63 7.34 -9.80 9.42
CA SER A 63 6.93 -10.83 8.46
C SER A 63 8.12 -11.54 7.84
N GLY A 64 7.97 -12.84 7.61
CA GLY A 64 8.91 -13.62 6.83
C GLY A 64 8.98 -13.15 5.38
N ASN A 65 10.07 -13.49 4.69
CA ASN A 65 10.27 -13.07 3.30
C ASN A 65 9.53 -13.95 2.27
N GLY A 66 9.07 -15.13 2.68
CA GLY A 66 8.50 -16.13 1.77
C GLY A 66 9.57 -16.87 0.99
N ARG A 67 9.11 -17.71 0.05
CA ARG A 67 9.97 -18.46 -0.86
C ARG A 67 10.22 -17.68 -2.16
N SER A 68 11.33 -17.96 -2.82
CA SER A 68 11.63 -17.50 -4.17
C SER A 68 10.98 -18.44 -5.21
N PRO A 69 10.48 -17.96 -6.36
CA PRO A 69 10.41 -16.55 -6.74
C PRO A 69 9.32 -15.77 -6.00
N TYR A 70 9.46 -14.45 -5.94
CA TYR A 70 8.41 -13.56 -5.45
C TYR A 70 7.25 -13.52 -6.45
N LEU A 71 6.03 -13.70 -5.95
CA LEU A 71 4.80 -13.61 -6.71
C LEU A 71 3.83 -12.65 -6.02
N LEU A 72 3.22 -11.76 -6.78
CA LEU A 72 2.26 -10.79 -6.25
C LEU A 72 1.02 -11.49 -5.64
N GLU A 73 0.62 -12.64 -6.18
CA GLU A 73 -0.47 -13.47 -5.65
C GLU A 73 -0.26 -13.90 -4.20
N ARG A 74 1.00 -14.07 -3.79
CA ARG A 74 1.33 -14.41 -2.39
C ARG A 74 1.04 -13.25 -1.43
N GLU A 75 1.14 -12.00 -1.91
CA GLU A 75 0.71 -10.83 -1.12
C GLU A 75 -0.82 -10.84 -0.92
N TYR A 76 -1.59 -11.31 -1.92
CA TYR A 76 -3.05 -11.44 -1.79
C TYR A 76 -3.43 -12.50 -0.76
N GLU A 77 -2.71 -13.63 -0.75
CA GLU A 77 -2.88 -14.70 0.24
C GLU A 77 -2.51 -14.21 1.66
N ASP A 78 -1.47 -13.38 1.80
CA ASP A 78 -1.09 -12.76 3.07
C ASP A 78 -2.20 -11.86 3.62
N VAL A 79 -2.77 -11.02 2.75
CA VAL A 79 -3.91 -10.16 3.12
C VAL A 79 -5.09 -11.01 3.56
N ALA A 80 -5.41 -12.08 2.80
CA ALA A 80 -6.49 -13.00 3.14
C ALA A 80 -6.26 -13.69 4.50
N ALA A 81 -5.02 -14.11 4.80
CA ALA A 81 -4.67 -14.71 6.08
C ALA A 81 -4.89 -13.75 7.26
N VAL A 82 -4.50 -12.46 7.10
CA VAL A 82 -4.74 -11.43 8.13
C VAL A 82 -6.23 -11.11 8.25
N MET A 83 -6.98 -11.08 7.15
CA MET A 83 -8.45 -10.91 7.19
C MET A 83 -9.13 -12.07 7.94
N ALA A 84 -8.70 -13.30 7.69
CA ALA A 84 -9.23 -14.50 8.39
C ALA A 84 -8.97 -14.44 9.91
N GLU A 85 -7.79 -14.00 10.32
CA GLU A 85 -7.43 -13.79 11.73
C GLU A 85 -8.25 -12.67 12.38
N ALA A 86 -8.51 -11.60 11.63
CA ALA A 86 -9.33 -10.49 12.12
C ALA A 86 -10.81 -10.88 12.31
N GLY A 87 -11.26 -11.97 11.69
CA GLY A 87 -12.66 -12.39 11.66
C GLY A 87 -13.47 -11.55 10.68
N PRO A 88 -14.75 -11.27 10.94
CA PRO A 88 -15.55 -10.44 10.07
C PRO A 88 -14.96 -9.01 9.97
N VAL A 89 -14.36 -8.69 8.81
CA VAL A 89 -13.81 -7.36 8.58
C VAL A 89 -14.88 -6.37 8.13
N ALA A 90 -14.81 -5.13 8.60
CA ALA A 90 -15.68 -4.05 8.14
C ALA A 90 -15.13 -3.42 6.84
N ALA A 91 -13.80 -3.35 6.71
CA ALA A 91 -13.14 -2.90 5.49
C ALA A 91 -11.70 -3.41 5.36
N LEU A 92 -11.28 -3.55 4.10
CA LEU A 92 -9.88 -3.71 3.70
C LEU A 92 -9.35 -2.37 3.16
N ILE A 93 -8.17 -1.95 3.62
CA ILE A 93 -7.62 -0.63 3.35
C ILE A 93 -6.18 -0.77 2.85
N GLY A 94 -5.90 -0.31 1.64
CA GLY A 94 -4.59 -0.39 1.03
C GLY A 94 -4.04 0.97 0.60
N HIS A 95 -2.72 1.16 0.71
CA HIS A 95 -2.01 2.34 0.23
C HIS A 95 -0.92 1.95 -0.77
N SER A 96 -0.83 2.66 -1.90
CA SER A 96 0.23 2.46 -2.88
C SER A 96 0.28 1.00 -3.36
N TYR A 97 1.42 0.35 -3.33
CA TYR A 97 1.53 -1.08 -3.63
C TYR A 97 0.60 -1.94 -2.75
N GLY A 98 0.39 -1.56 -1.48
CA GLY A 98 -0.60 -2.21 -0.62
C GLY A 98 -2.04 -2.07 -1.12
N ALA A 99 -2.35 -1.04 -1.90
CA ALA A 99 -3.66 -0.91 -2.56
C ALA A 99 -3.79 -1.91 -3.73
N ILE A 100 -2.70 -2.21 -4.46
CA ILE A 100 -2.67 -3.30 -5.45
C ILE A 100 -2.91 -4.65 -4.76
N CYS A 101 -2.25 -4.88 -3.62
CA CYS A 101 -2.46 -6.10 -2.82
C CYS A 101 -3.91 -6.21 -2.33
N ALA A 102 -4.49 -5.12 -1.87
CA ALA A 102 -5.87 -5.07 -1.38
C ALA A 102 -6.89 -5.32 -2.52
N LEU A 103 -6.69 -4.70 -3.69
CA LEU A 103 -7.49 -4.94 -4.89
C LEU A 103 -7.45 -6.41 -5.31
N GLY A 104 -6.24 -6.99 -5.40
CA GLY A 104 -6.06 -8.39 -5.79
C GLY A 104 -6.62 -9.38 -4.77
N ALA A 105 -6.56 -9.07 -3.47
CA ALA A 105 -7.18 -9.87 -2.42
C ALA A 105 -8.72 -9.78 -2.48
N ALA A 106 -9.28 -8.58 -2.67
CA ALA A 106 -10.73 -8.36 -2.76
C ALA A 106 -11.38 -9.06 -3.97
N LEU A 107 -10.65 -9.19 -5.09
CA LEU A 107 -11.12 -9.99 -6.24
C LEU A 107 -11.26 -11.48 -5.95
N ARG A 108 -10.54 -11.99 -4.95
CA ARG A 108 -10.54 -13.42 -4.57
C ARG A 108 -11.34 -13.72 -3.32
N HIS A 109 -11.46 -12.74 -2.44
CA HIS A 109 -12.11 -12.86 -1.14
C HIS A 109 -13.03 -11.67 -0.95
N PRO A 110 -14.36 -11.87 -0.94
CA PRO A 110 -15.31 -10.78 -0.77
C PRO A 110 -15.03 -9.96 0.50
N VAL A 111 -15.07 -8.64 0.36
CA VAL A 111 -14.93 -7.69 1.46
C VAL A 111 -16.15 -6.77 1.50
N PRO A 112 -16.64 -6.39 2.69
CA PRO A 112 -17.83 -5.50 2.78
C PRO A 112 -17.57 -4.10 2.22
N ARG A 113 -16.35 -3.59 2.35
CA ARG A 113 -15.90 -2.30 1.83
C ARG A 113 -14.41 -2.33 1.52
N LEU A 114 -14.02 -1.62 0.50
CA LEU A 114 -12.61 -1.49 0.09
C LEU A 114 -12.20 -0.01 0.08
N VAL A 115 -11.06 0.31 0.67
CA VAL A 115 -10.43 1.63 0.57
C VAL A 115 -9.09 1.50 -0.13
N VAL A 116 -8.90 2.22 -1.22
CA VAL A 116 -7.64 2.26 -1.97
C VAL A 116 -7.11 3.67 -2.05
N TYR A 117 -5.87 3.85 -1.62
CA TYR A 117 -5.19 5.12 -1.72
C TYR A 117 -4.04 5.01 -2.73
N GLU A 118 -4.28 5.60 -3.91
CA GLU A 118 -3.32 5.75 -5.01
C GLU A 118 -2.56 4.45 -5.38
N PRO A 119 -3.23 3.41 -5.88
CA PRO A 119 -2.56 2.23 -6.40
C PRO A 119 -1.76 2.59 -7.65
N PRO A 120 -0.42 2.34 -7.69
CA PRO A 120 0.39 2.60 -8.88
C PRO A 120 0.19 1.49 -9.92
N LEU A 121 -0.91 1.54 -10.66
CA LEU A 121 -1.18 0.63 -11.77
C LEU A 121 -0.55 1.15 -13.06
N PRO A 122 -0.02 0.29 -13.94
CA PRO A 122 0.72 0.72 -15.13
C PRO A 122 -0.18 1.20 -16.28
N THR A 123 -1.30 1.87 -15.98
CA THR A 123 -2.30 2.34 -16.96
C THR A 123 -1.76 3.37 -17.96
N GLY A 124 -0.77 4.17 -17.55
CA GLY A 124 -0.08 5.16 -18.39
C GLY A 124 1.31 4.71 -18.85
N GLY A 125 1.64 3.43 -18.66
CA GLY A 125 2.94 2.86 -18.97
C GLY A 125 3.62 2.23 -17.73
N PRO A 126 4.82 1.64 -17.91
CA PRO A 126 5.54 0.97 -16.83
C PRO A 126 5.84 1.94 -15.66
N ILE A 127 5.85 1.41 -14.46
CA ILE A 127 6.16 2.18 -13.24
C ILE A 127 7.66 2.43 -13.14
N ALA A 128 8.47 1.38 -13.29
CA ALA A 128 9.92 1.48 -13.24
C ALA A 128 10.54 1.67 -14.64
N GLY A 129 10.01 0.97 -15.65
CA GLY A 129 10.44 1.11 -17.04
C GLY A 129 11.96 1.03 -17.20
N GLU A 130 12.53 1.97 -17.94
CA GLU A 130 13.96 2.06 -18.22
C GLU A 130 14.84 2.23 -16.96
N PHE A 131 14.28 2.68 -15.84
CA PHE A 131 14.99 2.87 -14.59
C PHE A 131 15.10 1.60 -13.73
N LEU A 132 14.46 0.49 -14.13
CA LEU A 132 14.54 -0.77 -13.41
C LEU A 132 15.97 -1.35 -13.42
N ASP A 133 16.65 -1.33 -14.57
CA ASP A 133 18.02 -1.83 -14.67
C ASP A 133 19.05 -0.97 -13.93
N PRO A 134 19.05 0.37 -14.02
CA PRO A 134 19.86 1.21 -13.14
C PRO A 134 19.61 0.94 -11.65
N TYR A 135 18.35 0.77 -11.25
CA TYR A 135 18.00 0.44 -9.87
C TYR A 135 18.56 -0.92 -9.44
N ARG A 136 18.39 -1.96 -10.27
CA ARG A 136 18.91 -3.31 -10.03
C ARG A 136 20.42 -3.29 -9.89
N ARG A 137 21.13 -2.53 -10.73
CA ARG A 137 22.57 -2.35 -10.65
C ARG A 137 22.99 -1.73 -9.33
N ALA A 138 22.40 -0.62 -8.92
CA ALA A 138 22.69 0.02 -7.64
C ALA A 138 22.50 -0.95 -6.46
N ILE A 139 21.42 -1.77 -6.48
CA ILE A 139 21.21 -2.81 -5.45
C ILE A 139 22.33 -3.86 -5.48
N SER A 140 22.72 -4.36 -6.67
CA SER A 140 23.75 -5.40 -6.80
C SER A 140 25.14 -4.93 -6.38
N GLU A 141 25.44 -3.64 -6.56
CA GLU A 141 26.68 -2.98 -6.15
C GLU A 141 26.66 -2.56 -4.66
N GLY A 142 25.52 -2.71 -3.97
CA GLY A 142 25.34 -2.33 -2.57
C GLY A 142 25.16 -0.83 -2.36
N ASP A 143 25.02 -0.04 -3.43
CA ASP A 143 24.72 1.40 -3.35
C ASP A 143 23.26 1.65 -3.09
N LEU A 144 22.87 1.41 -1.83
CA LEU A 144 21.48 1.57 -1.40
C LEU A 144 21.04 3.04 -1.35
N ASP A 145 21.98 3.98 -1.30
CA ASP A 145 21.68 5.41 -1.35
C ASP A 145 21.24 5.79 -2.77
N LEU A 146 22.00 5.39 -3.79
CA LEU A 146 21.64 5.60 -5.19
C LEU A 146 20.34 4.88 -5.54
N ALA A 147 20.19 3.62 -5.12
CA ALA A 147 18.95 2.88 -5.34
C ALA A 147 17.74 3.63 -4.76
N LEU A 148 17.83 4.11 -3.53
CA LEU A 148 16.72 4.85 -2.89
C LEU A 148 16.44 6.18 -3.61
N GLU A 149 17.48 6.90 -4.06
CA GLU A 149 17.33 8.13 -4.85
C GLU A 149 16.64 7.88 -6.19
N ILE A 150 17.05 6.84 -6.93
CA ILE A 150 16.35 6.41 -8.16
C ILE A 150 14.88 6.13 -7.83
N GLY A 151 14.62 5.33 -6.81
CA GLY A 151 13.26 4.97 -6.41
C GLY A 151 12.38 6.17 -6.09
N LEU A 152 12.87 7.08 -5.26
CA LEU A 152 12.13 8.27 -4.87
C LEU A 152 11.93 9.26 -6.04
N SER A 153 12.93 9.40 -6.91
CA SER A 153 12.84 10.35 -8.03
C SER A 153 12.08 9.80 -9.24
N ARG A 154 12.26 8.52 -9.57
CA ARG A 154 11.77 7.92 -10.83
C ARG A 154 10.46 7.16 -10.66
N PHE A 155 10.30 6.45 -9.55
CA PHE A 155 9.11 5.60 -9.33
C PHE A 155 8.02 6.35 -8.54
N THR A 156 8.39 7.08 -7.47
CA THR A 156 7.42 7.91 -6.74
C THR A 156 7.31 9.34 -7.25
N ARG A 157 8.22 9.76 -8.12
CA ARG A 157 8.26 11.09 -8.76
C ARG A 157 8.24 12.25 -7.75
N LEU A 158 8.89 12.05 -6.60
CA LEU A 158 9.06 13.11 -5.62
C LEU A 158 9.96 14.21 -6.19
N PRO A 159 9.67 15.49 -5.93
CA PRO A 159 10.52 16.58 -6.29
C PRO A 159 11.86 16.54 -5.54
N ALA A 160 12.92 17.10 -6.14
CA ALA A 160 14.27 17.02 -5.60
C ALA A 160 14.41 17.57 -4.18
N GLU A 161 13.71 18.66 -3.86
CA GLU A 161 13.67 19.24 -2.52
C GLU A 161 13.07 18.30 -1.47
N ALA A 162 12.05 17.52 -1.83
CA ALA A 162 11.44 16.54 -0.95
C ALA A 162 12.40 15.34 -0.71
N ILE A 163 13.10 14.90 -1.75
CA ILE A 163 14.11 13.84 -1.65
C ILE A 163 15.25 14.29 -0.73
N LEU A 164 15.74 15.51 -0.92
CA LEU A 164 16.80 16.08 -0.07
C LEU A 164 16.36 16.17 1.39
N ALA A 165 15.14 16.62 1.65
CA ALA A 165 14.58 16.68 3.00
C ALA A 165 14.49 15.28 3.65
N ILE A 166 14.09 14.25 2.88
CA ILE A 166 14.06 12.87 3.35
C ILE A 166 15.49 12.37 3.61
N ARG A 167 16.45 12.69 2.74
CA ARG A 167 17.85 12.24 2.83
C ARG A 167 18.52 12.69 4.12
N VAL A 168 18.27 13.91 4.57
CA VAL A 168 18.83 14.44 5.83
C VAL A 168 18.01 14.07 7.06
N SER A 169 16.89 13.40 6.91
CA SER A 169 16.00 13.01 8.00
C SER A 169 16.45 11.71 8.68
N LYS A 170 15.96 11.46 9.91
CA LYS A 170 16.13 10.19 10.63
C LYS A 170 15.46 8.99 9.91
N ALA A 171 14.65 9.22 8.87
CA ALA A 171 14.00 8.15 8.12
C ALA A 171 14.94 7.49 7.10
N TRP A 172 15.94 8.23 6.58
CA TRP A 172 16.81 7.75 5.49
C TRP A 172 17.48 6.41 5.75
N PRO A 173 18.17 6.18 6.89
CA PRO A 173 18.83 4.89 7.16
C PRO A 173 17.85 3.71 7.13
N ARG A 174 16.62 3.91 7.60
CA ARG A 174 15.59 2.87 7.56
C ARG A 174 15.08 2.64 6.14
N LEU A 175 14.83 3.69 5.36
CA LEU A 175 14.36 3.57 3.98
C LEU A 175 15.40 2.84 3.11
N ARG A 176 16.70 3.13 3.30
CA ARG A 176 17.80 2.41 2.64
C ARG A 176 17.69 0.90 2.81
N THR A 177 17.47 0.43 4.04
CA THR A 177 17.38 -1.02 4.29
C THR A 177 16.21 -1.69 3.59
N LEU A 178 15.20 -0.92 3.21
CA LEU A 178 14.01 -1.41 2.50
C LEU A 178 14.15 -1.33 0.98
N ALA A 179 15.14 -0.58 0.46
CA ALA A 179 15.33 -0.39 -0.97
C ALA A 179 15.56 -1.73 -1.70
N ALA A 180 16.41 -2.61 -1.16
CA ALA A 180 16.73 -3.90 -1.79
C ALA A 180 15.49 -4.77 -2.05
N SER A 181 14.49 -4.69 -1.19
CA SER A 181 13.26 -5.48 -1.35
C SER A 181 12.23 -4.82 -2.28
N TRP A 182 12.45 -3.58 -2.69
CA TRP A 182 11.51 -2.87 -3.58
C TRP A 182 11.60 -3.37 -5.02
N ILE A 183 12.78 -3.86 -5.46
CA ILE A 183 12.99 -4.32 -6.83
C ILE A 183 11.95 -5.35 -7.28
N ARG A 184 11.64 -6.34 -6.44
CA ARG A 184 10.66 -7.38 -6.75
C ARG A 184 9.24 -6.85 -6.90
N GLU A 185 8.92 -5.78 -6.17
CA GLU A 185 7.62 -5.10 -6.27
C GLU A 185 7.53 -4.28 -7.56
N LEU A 186 8.62 -3.62 -7.97
CA LEU A 186 8.71 -2.89 -9.23
C LEU A 186 8.57 -3.84 -10.43
N GLU A 187 9.30 -4.96 -10.41
CA GLU A 187 9.18 -6.02 -11.42
C GLU A 187 7.73 -6.53 -11.51
N ALA A 188 7.10 -6.80 -10.36
CA ALA A 188 5.72 -7.24 -10.32
C ALA A 188 4.74 -6.19 -10.84
N MET A 189 4.95 -4.90 -10.56
CA MET A 189 4.10 -3.82 -11.08
C MET A 189 4.23 -3.66 -12.59
N ASP A 190 5.45 -3.72 -13.12
CA ASP A 190 5.70 -3.57 -14.56
C ASP A 190 5.19 -4.76 -15.39
N THR A 191 4.92 -5.91 -14.76
CA THR A 191 4.31 -7.08 -15.39
C THR A 191 2.79 -7.13 -15.27
N LEU A 192 2.18 -6.20 -14.52
CA LEU A 192 0.72 -6.11 -14.43
C LEU A 192 0.11 -5.75 -15.78
N ASP A 193 -1.06 -6.33 -16.06
CA ASP A 193 -1.89 -5.90 -17.17
C ASP A 193 -2.25 -4.41 -16.99
N PRO A 194 -1.95 -3.54 -17.96
CA PRO A 194 -2.30 -2.12 -17.90
C PRO A 194 -3.82 -1.90 -17.93
N SER A 195 -4.62 -2.86 -18.41
CA SER A 195 -6.07 -2.80 -18.30
C SER A 195 -6.52 -2.95 -16.84
N VAL A 196 -7.43 -2.10 -16.44
CA VAL A 196 -8.09 -2.13 -15.12
C VAL A 196 -9.46 -2.83 -15.17
N ASP A 197 -9.88 -3.34 -16.33
CA ASP A 197 -11.24 -3.90 -16.54
C ASP A 197 -11.56 -5.05 -15.59
N ARG A 198 -10.55 -5.84 -15.20
CA ARG A 198 -10.72 -6.93 -14.23
C ARG A 198 -11.29 -6.47 -12.88
N TYR A 199 -11.10 -5.20 -12.51
CA TYR A 199 -11.61 -4.66 -11.26
C TYR A 199 -13.10 -4.32 -11.30
N ALA A 200 -13.72 -4.29 -12.48
CA ALA A 200 -15.17 -4.19 -12.62
C ALA A 200 -15.93 -5.37 -11.97
N ALA A 201 -15.24 -6.48 -11.70
CA ALA A 201 -15.78 -7.64 -11.00
C ALA A 201 -15.84 -7.46 -9.47
N LEU A 202 -15.36 -6.35 -8.92
CA LEU A 202 -15.49 -6.07 -7.48
C LEU A 202 -16.93 -5.71 -7.14
N ASP A 203 -17.54 -6.52 -6.29
CA ASP A 203 -18.92 -6.35 -5.81
C ASP A 203 -18.94 -5.82 -4.38
N CYS A 204 -18.35 -4.66 -4.16
CA CYS A 204 -18.37 -3.97 -2.89
C CYS A 204 -18.21 -2.46 -3.09
N PRO A 205 -18.73 -1.63 -2.16
CA PRO A 205 -18.44 -0.20 -2.14
C PRO A 205 -16.93 0.07 -2.07
N VAL A 206 -16.43 0.97 -2.91
CA VAL A 206 -15.02 1.35 -2.98
C VAL A 206 -14.86 2.84 -2.69
N LEU A 207 -14.00 3.16 -1.72
CA LEU A 207 -13.49 4.52 -1.52
C LEU A 207 -12.11 4.63 -2.15
N MET A 208 -11.95 5.58 -3.06
CA MET A 208 -10.67 5.92 -3.66
C MET A 208 -10.16 7.24 -3.07
N LEU A 209 -8.98 7.21 -2.47
CA LEU A 209 -8.32 8.39 -1.94
C LEU A 209 -7.22 8.84 -2.91
N VAL A 210 -7.20 10.13 -3.21
CA VAL A 210 -6.23 10.74 -4.14
C VAL A 210 -5.72 12.06 -3.56
N GLY A 211 -4.40 12.23 -3.48
CA GLY A 211 -3.81 13.50 -3.04
C GLY A 211 -3.89 14.56 -4.14
N SER A 212 -4.31 15.79 -3.80
CA SER A 212 -4.39 16.88 -4.77
C SER A 212 -3.03 17.30 -5.34
N ARG A 213 -1.93 16.96 -4.63
CA ARG A 213 -0.54 17.23 -5.03
C ARG A 213 0.21 15.99 -5.53
N SER A 214 -0.46 14.87 -5.67
CA SER A 214 0.17 13.65 -6.21
C SER A 214 0.48 13.79 -7.69
N PRO A 215 1.57 13.16 -8.17
CA PRO A 215 1.92 13.21 -9.60
C PRO A 215 0.82 12.58 -10.44
N GLU A 216 0.73 13.03 -11.69
CA GLU A 216 -0.25 12.50 -12.64
C GLU A 216 0.00 11.01 -12.86
N HIS A 217 1.13 10.65 -13.40
CA HIS A 217 1.57 9.25 -13.51
C HIS A 217 2.56 8.92 -12.39
N PRO A 218 2.49 7.78 -11.73
CA PRO A 218 1.56 6.64 -11.97
C PRO A 218 0.34 6.62 -11.02
N LEU A 219 -0.03 7.74 -10.40
CA LEU A 219 -0.98 7.73 -9.28
C LEU A 219 -2.37 8.25 -9.66
N ARG A 220 -2.44 9.46 -10.23
CA ARG A 220 -3.73 10.09 -10.53
C ARG A 220 -4.37 9.52 -11.81
N ASP A 221 -3.58 9.19 -12.82
CA ASP A 221 -4.03 8.51 -14.03
C ASP A 221 -4.58 7.11 -13.71
N ALA A 222 -3.86 6.32 -12.93
CA ALA A 222 -4.32 5.00 -12.48
C ALA A 222 -5.60 5.09 -11.64
N SER A 223 -5.67 6.10 -10.74
CA SER A 223 -6.87 6.31 -9.94
C SER A 223 -8.09 6.67 -10.80
N ARG A 224 -7.93 7.51 -11.83
CA ARG A 224 -9.03 7.83 -12.77
C ARG A 224 -9.46 6.62 -13.60
N ALA A 225 -8.48 5.87 -14.13
CA ALA A 225 -8.78 4.67 -14.91
C ALA A 225 -9.55 3.65 -14.07
N LEU A 226 -9.12 3.45 -12.82
CA LEU A 226 -9.78 2.54 -11.90
C LEU A 226 -11.20 3.01 -11.52
N ALA A 227 -11.39 4.31 -11.26
CA ALA A 227 -12.71 4.88 -10.97
C ALA A 227 -13.70 4.72 -12.12
N ALA A 228 -13.22 4.73 -13.35
CA ALA A 228 -14.07 4.58 -14.54
C ALA A 228 -14.68 3.17 -14.68
N VAL A 229 -14.03 2.13 -14.12
CA VAL A 229 -14.49 0.74 -14.23
C VAL A 229 -15.15 0.22 -12.95
N LEU A 230 -14.95 0.90 -11.80
CA LEU A 230 -15.53 0.49 -10.52
C LEU A 230 -16.94 1.06 -10.37
N PRO A 231 -18.01 0.23 -10.37
CA PRO A 231 -19.38 0.71 -10.22
C PRO A 231 -19.57 1.43 -8.88
N GLY A 232 -19.97 2.70 -8.93
CA GLY A 232 -20.28 3.45 -7.72
C GLY A 232 -19.08 3.77 -6.82
N ALA A 233 -17.86 3.75 -7.35
CA ALA A 233 -16.68 4.14 -6.59
C ALA A 233 -16.81 5.62 -6.15
N ARG A 234 -16.61 5.85 -4.85
CA ARG A 234 -16.50 7.20 -4.28
C ARG A 234 -15.05 7.65 -4.35
N VAL A 235 -14.78 8.74 -5.09
CA VAL A 235 -13.45 9.34 -5.18
C VAL A 235 -13.38 10.56 -4.28
N GLU A 236 -12.43 10.57 -3.35
CA GLU A 236 -12.21 11.67 -2.43
C GLU A 236 -10.79 12.23 -2.57
N THR A 237 -10.69 13.53 -2.72
CA THR A 237 -9.41 14.23 -2.80
C THR A 237 -8.92 14.62 -1.41
N ILE A 238 -7.68 14.31 -1.10
CA ILE A 238 -7.02 14.75 0.13
C ILE A 238 -6.35 16.08 -0.17
N GLU A 239 -7.05 17.16 0.15
CA GLU A 239 -6.61 18.52 -0.21
C GLU A 239 -5.28 18.93 0.43
N GLY A 240 -4.41 19.53 -0.38
CA GLY A 240 -3.09 20.00 0.03
C GLY A 240 -2.08 18.87 0.25
N GLN A 241 -2.44 17.61 0.00
CA GLN A 241 -1.61 16.45 0.26
C GLN A 241 -1.22 15.73 -1.04
N GLY A 242 -0.11 14.99 -0.97
CA GLY A 242 0.31 14.03 -1.99
C GLY A 242 0.27 12.62 -1.42
N HIS A 243 1.04 11.72 -2.01
CA HIS A 243 1.08 10.29 -1.75
C HIS A 243 1.31 9.86 -0.28
N MET A 244 1.84 10.76 0.55
CA MET A 244 2.22 10.44 1.95
C MET A 244 1.23 11.00 2.98
N ALA A 245 -0.04 11.20 2.64
CA ALA A 245 -1.04 11.77 3.57
C ALA A 245 -1.28 10.91 4.82
N THR A 246 -1.07 9.60 4.75
CA THR A 246 -1.11 8.72 5.93
C THR A 246 -0.16 9.17 7.06
N ARG A 247 0.94 9.83 6.70
CA ARG A 247 1.93 10.39 7.62
C ARG A 247 1.74 11.90 7.85
N ASN A 248 1.43 12.64 6.79
CA ASN A 248 1.44 14.10 6.81
C ASN A 248 0.11 14.71 7.27
N ALA A 249 -1.01 14.03 7.01
CA ALA A 249 -2.36 14.46 7.35
C ALA A 249 -3.25 13.27 7.78
N PRO A 250 -2.80 12.46 8.79
CA PRO A 250 -3.53 11.25 9.20
C PRO A 250 -4.96 11.54 9.65
N GLU A 251 -5.23 12.73 10.19
CA GLU A 251 -6.57 13.16 10.61
C GLU A 251 -7.51 13.31 9.42
N GLN A 252 -7.04 13.82 8.27
CA GLN A 252 -7.84 13.90 7.04
C GLN A 252 -8.15 12.51 6.52
N VAL A 253 -7.13 11.66 6.43
CA VAL A 253 -7.28 10.26 5.96
C VAL A 253 -8.25 9.50 6.85
N ALA A 254 -8.11 9.60 8.18
CA ALA A 254 -9.00 8.93 9.12
C ALA A 254 -10.46 9.38 8.98
N ARG A 255 -10.70 10.69 8.86
CA ARG A 255 -12.07 11.23 8.66
C ARG A 255 -12.72 10.74 7.37
N LEU A 256 -11.97 10.69 6.26
CA LEU A 256 -12.51 10.21 4.98
C LEU A 256 -12.85 8.72 5.05
N ILE A 257 -11.98 7.90 5.64
CA ILE A 257 -12.25 6.48 5.89
C ILE A 257 -13.47 6.33 6.79
N GLU A 258 -13.53 7.02 7.93
CA GLU A 258 -14.63 6.92 8.88
C GLU A 258 -15.97 7.38 8.27
N SER A 259 -15.96 8.46 7.49
CA SER A 259 -17.14 8.92 6.75
C SER A 259 -17.68 7.85 5.80
N PHE A 260 -16.79 7.16 5.09
CA PHE A 260 -17.17 6.08 4.18
C PHE A 260 -17.68 4.82 4.93
N LEU A 261 -17.12 4.51 6.09
CA LEU A 261 -17.54 3.36 6.88
C LEU A 261 -18.95 3.53 7.49
N ASN A 262 -19.40 4.76 7.64
CA ASN A 262 -20.71 5.10 8.24
C ASN A 262 -21.83 5.27 7.20
N THR A 263 -21.55 5.07 5.90
CA THR A 263 -22.54 5.01 4.80
C THR A 263 -22.99 3.57 4.56
#